data_c181cc011c31c5f46a4190c9d133b42c
#
_entry.id   c181cc011c31c5f46a4190c9d133b42c
#
_cell.length_a   1.000
_cell.length_b   1.000
_cell.length_c   1.000
_cell.angle_alpha   90.00
_cell.angle_beta   90.00
_cell.angle_gamma   90.00
#
_symmetry.space_group_name_H-M   'P 1'
#
loop_
_entity.id
_entity.type
_entity.pdbx_description
1 polymer ?
#
loop_
_entity_poly.entity_id
_entity_poly.type
_entity_poly.pdbx_seq_one_letter_code
_entity_poly.pdbx_strand_id
1 'polypeptide(L)'
;MDRFFVTLREQFGGECIAMKETARHIITRSKGGAPEIIGFIADQCPKWEAQHHWTQFMNHKTSFFVGSEVLAKRVQACSLYVEVTRPERGYYHCRITPISWEPCERANYEITDVYASALEKQIQDQPELWLWTHNRWKRTYEEWLRQSETWHKTRKNSTKDDL
;
A
#
# COMPACT_ATOMS: atom_id res chain seq x y z
N MET A 1 5.01 21.99 2.93
CA MET A 1 3.74 21.24 2.86
C MET A 1 3.76 19.99 3.74
N ASP A 2 4.82 19.18 3.71
CA ASP A 2 4.92 17.96 4.52
C ASP A 2 4.77 18.18 6.04
N ARG A 3 5.39 19.22 6.58
CA ARG A 3 5.33 19.54 8.01
C ARG A 3 3.89 19.82 8.50
N PHE A 4 3.09 20.50 7.69
CA PHE A 4 1.67 20.75 8.02
C PHE A 4 0.87 19.44 8.13
N PHE A 5 1.03 18.54 7.16
CA PHE A 5 0.33 17.25 7.19
C PHE A 5 0.81 16.33 8.31
N VAL A 6 2.10 16.38 8.65
CA VAL A 6 2.64 15.64 9.81
C VAL A 6 1.97 16.16 11.08
N THR A 7 2.02 17.47 11.33
CA THR A 7 1.39 18.06 12.52
C THR A 7 -0.11 17.73 12.61
N LEU A 8 -0.83 17.78 11.48
CA LEU A 8 -2.26 17.45 11.44
C LEU A 8 -2.54 15.99 11.82
N ARG A 9 -1.70 15.06 11.37
CA ARG A 9 -1.87 13.63 11.67
C ARG A 9 -1.48 13.29 13.11
N GLU A 10 -0.53 14.01 13.67
CA GLU A 10 0.00 13.77 15.02
C GLU A 10 -0.81 14.45 16.14
N GLN A 11 -1.72 15.36 15.80
CA GLN A 11 -2.50 16.14 16.80
C GLN A 11 -3.35 15.29 17.75
N PHE A 12 -3.65 14.04 17.39
CA PHE A 12 -4.43 13.10 18.22
C PHE A 12 -3.59 11.96 18.80
N GLY A 13 -2.28 12.15 18.92
CA GLY A 13 -1.37 11.19 19.52
C GLY A 13 -0.85 10.10 18.58
N GLY A 14 -1.10 10.24 17.28
CA GLY A 14 -0.44 9.41 16.26
C GLY A 14 1.02 9.81 16.06
N GLU A 15 1.81 8.93 15.47
CA GLU A 15 3.20 9.17 15.05
C GLU A 15 3.32 8.98 13.54
N CYS A 16 3.93 9.93 12.84
CA CYS A 16 4.20 9.84 11.42
C CYS A 16 5.59 9.23 11.17
N ILE A 17 5.61 8.03 10.63
CA ILE A 17 6.84 7.30 10.32
C ILE A 17 7.25 7.57 8.87
N ALA A 18 8.48 7.99 8.64
CA ALA A 18 9.00 8.15 7.30
C ALA A 18 9.05 6.80 6.56
N MET A 19 8.68 6.78 5.27
CA MET A 19 8.60 5.55 4.47
C MET A 19 9.89 4.70 4.54
N LYS A 20 11.07 5.33 4.58
CA LYS A 20 12.37 4.65 4.66
C LYS A 20 12.60 3.95 6.01
N GLU A 21 11.95 4.44 7.07
CA GLU A 21 12.10 3.94 8.43
C GLU A 21 11.00 2.93 8.82
N THR A 22 9.91 2.88 8.04
CA THR A 22 8.71 2.09 8.36
C THR A 22 9.02 0.62 8.66
N ALA A 23 9.80 -0.03 7.81
CA ALA A 23 10.13 -1.46 8.00
C ALA A 23 10.94 -1.68 9.28
N ARG A 24 11.94 -0.84 9.54
CA ARG A 24 12.75 -0.91 10.76
C ARG A 24 11.90 -0.67 12.00
N HIS A 25 11.08 0.36 11.97
CA HIS A 25 10.17 0.72 13.06
C HIS A 25 9.26 -0.47 13.43
N ILE A 26 8.52 -1.01 12.47
CA ILE A 26 7.59 -2.12 12.67
C ILE A 26 8.31 -3.36 13.24
N ILE A 27 9.44 -3.77 12.64
CA ILE A 27 10.19 -4.95 13.09
C ILE A 27 10.77 -4.76 14.50
N THR A 28 11.17 -3.55 14.85
CA THR A 28 11.71 -3.27 16.17
C THR A 28 10.63 -3.24 17.23
N ARG A 29 9.51 -2.58 16.94
CA ARG A 29 8.38 -2.44 17.85
C ARG A 29 7.66 -3.76 18.09
N SER A 30 7.50 -4.59 17.07
CA SER A 30 6.87 -5.91 17.22
C SER A 30 7.57 -6.82 18.23
N LYS A 31 8.88 -6.64 18.43
CA LYS A 31 9.66 -7.37 19.45
C LYS A 31 9.37 -6.90 20.88
N GLY A 32 8.89 -5.69 21.06
CA GLY A 32 8.59 -5.09 22.35
C GLY A 32 7.26 -5.55 22.98
N GLY A 33 6.41 -6.28 22.22
CA GLY A 33 5.16 -6.85 22.70
C GLY A 33 4.02 -5.86 23.00
N ALA A 34 4.24 -4.55 22.84
CA ALA A 34 3.17 -3.57 22.98
C ALA A 34 2.27 -3.58 21.73
N PRO A 35 0.93 -3.60 21.89
CA PRO A 35 0.02 -3.53 20.75
C PRO A 35 0.14 -2.18 20.04
N GLU A 36 0.18 -2.21 18.71
CA GLU A 36 0.30 -1.02 17.88
C GLU A 36 -0.60 -1.14 16.65
N ILE A 37 -1.19 -0.03 16.23
CA ILE A 37 -1.96 0.06 14.98
C ILE A 37 -1.18 0.94 14.01
N ILE A 38 -0.88 0.40 12.84
CA ILE A 38 -0.11 1.10 11.80
C ILE A 38 -0.99 1.30 10.57
N GLY A 39 -1.23 2.57 10.23
CA GLY A 39 -1.97 2.95 9.04
C GLY A 39 -1.09 3.05 7.79
N PHE A 40 -1.47 2.35 6.72
CA PHE A 40 -0.85 2.46 5.41
C PHE A 40 -1.79 3.16 4.43
N ILE A 41 -1.31 4.22 3.79
CA ILE A 41 -2.00 4.88 2.68
C ILE A 41 -1.48 4.22 1.40
N ALA A 42 -2.21 3.21 0.89
CA ALA A 42 -1.75 2.33 -0.18
C ALA A 42 -2.53 2.49 -1.51
N ASP A 43 -3.45 3.43 -1.58
CA ASP A 43 -4.34 3.68 -2.72
C ASP A 43 -3.66 4.39 -3.90
N GLN A 44 -2.50 5.00 -3.67
CA GLN A 44 -1.79 5.76 -4.69
C GLN A 44 -0.89 4.88 -5.58
N CYS A 45 -0.44 5.46 -6.71
CA CYS A 45 0.43 4.77 -7.65
C CYS A 45 1.85 4.57 -7.08
N PRO A 46 2.35 3.33 -6.95
CA PRO A 46 3.72 3.07 -6.51
C PRO A 46 4.75 3.66 -7.47
N LYS A 47 5.96 3.95 -6.98
CA LYS A 47 7.10 4.25 -7.85
C LYS A 47 7.50 3.02 -8.65
N TRP A 48 8.26 3.20 -9.74
CA TRP A 48 8.67 2.09 -10.61
C TRP A 48 9.37 0.94 -9.85
N GLU A 49 10.24 1.28 -8.93
CA GLU A 49 11.03 0.33 -8.13
C GLU A 49 10.18 -0.45 -7.10
N ALA A 50 8.97 0.02 -6.83
CA ALA A 50 8.03 -0.58 -5.87
C ALA A 50 6.86 -1.31 -6.53
N GLN A 51 6.91 -1.51 -7.85
CA GLN A 51 5.86 -2.20 -8.60
C GLN A 51 6.18 -3.70 -8.72
N HIS A 52 5.82 -4.44 -7.69
CA HIS A 52 6.11 -5.88 -7.60
C HIS A 52 4.92 -6.77 -7.89
N HIS A 53 3.70 -6.22 -7.83
CA HIS A 53 2.46 -6.96 -8.05
C HIS A 53 1.46 -6.12 -8.84
N TRP A 54 0.76 -6.79 -9.76
CA TRP A 54 -0.23 -6.19 -10.65
C TRP A 54 -1.51 -7.00 -10.61
N THR A 55 -2.64 -6.33 -10.32
CA THR A 55 -3.97 -6.93 -10.28
C THR A 55 -4.96 -6.13 -11.11
N GLN A 56 -6.15 -6.66 -11.33
CA GLN A 56 -7.24 -5.91 -11.96
C GLN A 56 -7.85 -4.95 -10.94
N PHE A 57 -8.02 -3.70 -11.36
CA PHE A 57 -8.63 -2.64 -10.56
C PHE A 57 -9.24 -1.58 -11.48
N MET A 58 -10.54 -1.32 -11.34
CA MET A 58 -11.29 -0.37 -12.17
C MET A 58 -11.09 -0.64 -13.68
N ASN A 59 -11.16 -1.90 -14.08
CA ASN A 59 -10.93 -2.40 -15.45
C ASN A 59 -9.52 -2.16 -16.02
N HIS A 60 -8.56 -1.78 -15.19
CA HIS A 60 -7.17 -1.58 -15.57
C HIS A 60 -6.23 -2.53 -14.83
N LYS A 61 -5.19 -3.02 -15.51
CA LYS A 61 -4.09 -3.72 -14.85
C LYS A 61 -3.28 -2.72 -14.04
N THR A 62 -3.32 -2.84 -12.72
CA THR A 62 -2.89 -1.79 -11.79
C THR A 62 -1.94 -2.36 -10.75
N SER A 63 -0.83 -1.65 -10.51
CA SER A 63 0.12 -2.01 -9.45
C SER A 63 -0.30 -1.42 -8.11
N PHE A 64 -0.11 -2.21 -7.05
CA PHE A 64 -0.34 -1.80 -5.66
C PHE A 64 0.94 -1.90 -4.83
N PHE A 65 0.98 -1.16 -3.70
CA PHE A 65 2.03 -1.30 -2.71
C PHE A 65 1.86 -2.62 -1.96
N VAL A 66 2.84 -3.49 -2.05
CA VAL A 66 2.85 -4.79 -1.35
C VAL A 66 3.56 -4.74 0.01
N GLY A 67 4.16 -3.61 0.36
CA GLY A 67 4.98 -3.46 1.56
C GLY A 67 4.22 -3.73 2.86
N SER A 68 2.95 -3.34 2.95
CA SER A 68 2.09 -3.61 4.10
C SER A 68 1.88 -5.12 4.31
N GLU A 69 1.58 -5.87 3.24
CA GLU A 69 1.43 -7.33 3.29
C GLU A 69 2.73 -8.03 3.70
N VAL A 70 3.85 -7.64 3.07
CA VAL A 70 5.17 -8.21 3.39
C VAL A 70 5.52 -7.98 4.86
N LEU A 71 5.26 -6.80 5.40
CA LEU A 71 5.51 -6.48 6.80
C LEU A 71 4.55 -7.21 7.73
N ALA A 72 3.24 -7.25 7.41
CA ALA A 72 2.26 -8.00 8.20
C ALA A 72 2.65 -9.48 8.32
N LYS A 73 3.02 -10.13 7.22
CA LYS A 73 3.53 -11.52 7.22
C LYS A 73 4.79 -11.67 8.06
N ARG A 74 5.73 -10.72 7.96
CA ARG A 74 7.00 -10.79 8.68
C ARG A 74 6.85 -10.69 10.21
N VAL A 75 5.91 -9.88 10.68
CA VAL A 75 5.68 -9.66 12.12
C VAL A 75 4.44 -10.38 12.64
N GLN A 76 3.77 -11.17 11.80
CA GLN A 76 2.54 -11.91 12.10
C GLN A 76 1.41 -11.00 12.62
N ALA A 77 1.31 -9.79 12.07
CA ALA A 77 0.28 -8.82 12.43
C ALA A 77 -0.95 -9.00 11.55
N CYS A 78 -2.14 -8.97 12.15
CA CYS A 78 -3.39 -8.99 11.39
C CYS A 78 -3.47 -7.80 10.42
N SER A 79 -4.13 -8.01 9.27
CA SER A 79 -4.34 -6.99 8.25
C SER A 79 -5.81 -6.61 8.22
N LEU A 80 -6.07 -5.30 8.35
CA LEU A 80 -7.42 -4.73 8.42
C LEU A 80 -7.61 -3.73 7.27
N TYR A 81 -8.82 -3.67 6.74
CA TYR A 81 -9.25 -2.62 5.83
C TYR A 81 -10.09 -1.59 6.58
N VAL A 82 -9.79 -0.31 6.37
CA VAL A 82 -10.56 0.79 6.93
C VAL A 82 -11.36 1.43 5.80
N GLU A 83 -12.64 1.11 5.76
CA GLU A 83 -13.61 1.71 4.86
C GLU A 83 -14.13 3.03 5.46
N VAL A 84 -14.08 4.10 4.68
CA VAL A 84 -14.66 5.39 5.08
C VAL A 84 -15.85 5.70 4.19
N THR A 85 -17.02 5.91 4.78
CA THR A 85 -18.23 6.34 4.10
C THR A 85 -18.68 7.70 4.63
N ARG A 86 -19.41 8.46 3.80
CA ARG A 86 -19.94 9.77 4.16
C ARG A 86 -21.47 9.78 4.02
N PRO A 87 -22.24 9.44 5.10
CA PRO A 87 -23.68 9.46 5.05
C PRO A 87 -24.24 10.87 4.80
N GLU A 88 -23.62 11.89 5.39
CA GLU A 88 -24.00 13.29 5.27
C GLU A 88 -22.78 14.20 5.20
N ARG A 89 -22.96 15.43 4.74
CA ARG A 89 -21.89 16.42 4.71
C ARG A 89 -21.35 16.71 6.13
N GLY A 90 -20.07 16.46 6.33
CA GLY A 90 -19.38 16.67 7.62
C GLY A 90 -19.41 15.44 8.54
N TYR A 91 -20.14 14.38 8.21
CA TYR A 91 -20.22 13.14 8.99
C TYR A 91 -19.57 11.99 8.23
N TYR A 92 -18.68 11.27 8.90
CA TYR A 92 -17.96 10.15 8.33
C TYR A 92 -18.09 8.93 9.22
N HIS A 93 -18.34 7.79 8.61
CA HIS A 93 -18.28 6.49 9.29
C HIS A 93 -17.04 5.76 8.86
N CYS A 94 -16.29 5.23 9.84
CA CYS A 94 -15.17 4.33 9.61
C CYS A 94 -15.59 2.92 10.01
N ARG A 95 -15.58 2.00 9.03
CA ARG A 95 -15.78 0.57 9.26
C ARG A 95 -14.43 -0.12 9.15
N ILE A 96 -14.09 -0.91 10.17
CA ILE A 96 -12.87 -1.71 10.18
C ILE A 96 -13.23 -3.15 9.90
N THR A 97 -12.72 -3.73 8.82
CA THR A 97 -12.99 -5.09 8.39
C THR A 97 -11.69 -5.87 8.29
N PRO A 98 -11.60 -7.08 8.87
CA PRO A 98 -10.41 -7.89 8.73
C PRO A 98 -10.23 -8.40 7.29
N ILE A 99 -9.03 -8.22 6.73
CA ILE A 99 -8.59 -8.88 5.50
C ILE A 99 -8.00 -10.25 5.87
N SER A 100 -7.16 -10.29 6.89
CA SER A 100 -6.56 -11.53 7.38
C SER A 100 -6.16 -11.40 8.84
N TRP A 101 -6.55 -12.36 9.65
CA TRP A 101 -6.04 -12.53 11.02
C TRP A 101 -4.68 -13.22 11.04
N GLU A 102 -4.44 -14.11 10.10
CA GLU A 102 -3.26 -14.96 9.97
C GLU A 102 -2.61 -14.73 8.60
N PRO A 103 -1.86 -13.63 8.43
CA PRO A 103 -1.35 -13.22 7.13
C PRO A 103 -0.34 -14.22 6.55
N CYS A 104 0.34 -15.00 7.40
CA CYS A 104 1.30 -16.02 6.95
C CYS A 104 0.65 -17.21 6.23
N GLU A 105 -0.63 -17.48 6.47
CA GLU A 105 -1.39 -18.54 5.81
C GLU A 105 -1.90 -18.13 4.42
N ARG A 106 -1.88 -16.84 4.12
CA ARG A 106 -2.31 -16.32 2.82
C ARG A 106 -1.24 -16.48 1.76
N ALA A 107 -1.67 -16.78 0.54
CA ALA A 107 -0.77 -16.79 -0.62
C ALA A 107 -0.10 -15.41 -0.82
N ASN A 108 1.01 -15.38 -1.58
CA ASN A 108 1.69 -14.11 -1.86
C ASN A 108 0.78 -13.18 -2.63
N TYR A 109 0.69 -11.95 -2.15
CA TYR A 109 -0.11 -10.85 -2.68
C TYR A 109 -1.63 -11.00 -2.54
N GLU A 110 -2.13 -12.06 -1.92
CA GLU A 110 -3.56 -12.28 -1.70
C GLU A 110 -4.19 -11.17 -0.82
N ILE A 111 -3.48 -10.73 0.21
CA ILE A 111 -3.94 -9.61 1.07
C ILE A 111 -4.04 -8.33 0.26
N THR A 112 -3.08 -8.09 -0.63
CA THR A 112 -3.05 -6.93 -1.52
C THR A 112 -4.21 -6.99 -2.54
N ASP A 113 -4.53 -8.17 -3.07
CA ASP A 113 -5.65 -8.35 -4.01
C ASP A 113 -7.00 -8.16 -3.33
N VAL A 114 -7.18 -8.67 -2.10
CA VAL A 114 -8.39 -8.43 -1.30
C VAL A 114 -8.54 -6.93 -0.99
N TYR A 115 -7.45 -6.26 -0.63
CA TYR A 115 -7.44 -4.81 -0.45
C TYR A 115 -7.87 -4.07 -1.72
N ALA A 116 -7.31 -4.42 -2.87
CA ALA A 116 -7.64 -3.80 -4.15
C ALA A 116 -9.13 -3.95 -4.48
N SER A 117 -9.68 -5.14 -4.28
CA SER A 117 -11.10 -5.42 -4.52
C SER A 117 -12.01 -4.65 -3.56
N ALA A 118 -11.66 -4.55 -2.28
CA ALA A 118 -12.40 -3.77 -1.29
C ALA A 118 -12.39 -2.27 -1.62
N LEU A 119 -11.24 -1.75 -2.03
CA LEU A 119 -11.08 -0.36 -2.45
C LEU A 119 -11.89 -0.06 -3.72
N GLU A 120 -11.88 -0.96 -4.72
CA GLU A 120 -12.68 -0.81 -5.94
C GLU A 120 -14.16 -0.72 -5.61
N LYS A 121 -14.65 -1.62 -4.76
CA LYS A 121 -16.03 -1.60 -4.29
C LYS A 121 -16.38 -0.28 -3.59
N GLN A 122 -15.55 0.20 -2.69
CA GLN A 122 -15.76 1.48 -1.98
C GLN A 122 -15.84 2.66 -2.96
N ILE A 123 -14.99 2.69 -4.00
CA ILE A 123 -15.02 3.73 -5.03
C ILE A 123 -16.31 3.66 -5.86
N GLN A 124 -16.79 2.45 -6.19
CA GLN A 124 -18.04 2.26 -6.92
C GLN A 124 -19.25 2.70 -6.08
N ASP A 125 -19.23 2.43 -4.77
CA ASP A 125 -20.32 2.78 -3.85
C ASP A 125 -20.38 4.30 -3.57
N GLN A 126 -19.20 4.98 -3.41
CA GLN A 126 -19.10 6.42 -3.17
C GLN A 126 -17.92 7.05 -3.92
N PRO A 127 -18.02 7.25 -5.23
CA PRO A 127 -16.93 7.72 -6.07
C PRO A 127 -16.43 9.13 -5.72
N GLU A 128 -17.25 9.96 -5.10
CA GLU A 128 -16.87 11.31 -4.67
C GLU A 128 -15.89 11.34 -3.50
N LEU A 129 -15.66 10.22 -2.81
CA LEU A 129 -14.65 10.11 -1.75
C LEU A 129 -13.27 9.72 -2.27
N TRP A 130 -13.16 9.35 -3.55
CA TRP A 130 -11.88 9.01 -4.16
C TRP A 130 -11.12 10.26 -4.61
N LEU A 131 -9.81 10.26 -4.42
CA LEU A 131 -8.93 11.36 -4.86
C LEU A 131 -8.64 11.28 -6.37
N TRP A 132 -9.61 11.64 -7.21
CA TRP A 132 -9.52 11.62 -8.68
C TRP A 132 -8.42 12.52 -9.25
N THR A 133 -7.97 13.54 -8.52
CA THR A 133 -6.86 14.40 -8.93
C THR A 133 -5.50 13.69 -8.90
N HIS A 134 -5.40 12.55 -8.20
CA HIS A 134 -4.22 11.70 -8.28
C HIS A 134 -4.28 10.84 -9.55
N ASN A 135 -3.32 11.05 -10.46
CA ASN A 135 -3.22 10.18 -11.65
C ASN A 135 -2.77 8.77 -11.24
N ARG A 136 -3.76 7.88 -10.97
CA ARG A 136 -3.52 6.52 -10.45
C ARG A 136 -2.80 5.64 -11.47
N TRP A 137 -3.10 5.81 -12.75
CA TRP A 137 -2.57 5.02 -13.86
C TRP A 137 -1.47 5.73 -14.65
N LYS A 138 -0.74 6.67 -14.02
CA LYS A 138 0.40 7.37 -14.63
C LYS A 138 1.59 6.46 -14.96
N ARG A 139 1.58 5.21 -14.49
CA ARG A 139 2.54 4.16 -14.78
C ARG A 139 1.78 2.92 -15.20
N THR A 140 1.86 2.58 -16.48
CA THR A 140 1.13 1.46 -17.06
C THR A 140 1.92 0.16 -16.97
N TYR A 141 1.21 -0.96 -17.09
CA TYR A 141 1.85 -2.27 -17.11
C TYR A 141 2.77 -2.46 -18.32
N GLU A 142 2.37 -1.94 -19.46
CA GLU A 142 3.14 -2.00 -20.72
C GLU A 142 4.45 -1.20 -20.61
N GLU A 143 4.41 -0.04 -19.96
CA GLU A 143 5.61 0.75 -19.69
C GLU A 143 6.53 0.05 -18.69
N TRP A 144 5.95 -0.59 -17.66
CA TRP A 144 6.70 -1.37 -16.69
C TRP A 144 7.41 -2.55 -17.35
N LEU A 145 6.74 -3.30 -18.24
CA LEU A 145 7.37 -4.39 -19.00
C LEU A 145 8.58 -3.90 -19.80
N ARG A 146 8.44 -2.80 -20.56
CA ARG A 146 9.53 -2.21 -21.33
C ARG A 146 10.72 -1.81 -20.47
N GLN A 147 10.47 -1.22 -19.30
CA GLN A 147 11.53 -0.82 -18.37
C GLN A 147 12.18 -2.02 -17.69
N SER A 148 11.43 -3.03 -17.31
CA SER A 148 11.96 -4.24 -16.68
C SER A 148 12.90 -5.01 -17.60
N GLU A 149 12.61 -5.08 -18.88
CA GLU A 149 13.51 -5.67 -19.89
C GLU A 149 14.85 -4.92 -19.99
N THR A 150 14.79 -3.60 -19.92
CA THR A 150 15.99 -2.74 -19.95
C THR A 150 16.85 -2.95 -18.69
N TRP A 151 16.24 -3.01 -17.52
CA TRP A 151 16.94 -3.27 -16.26
C TRP A 151 17.61 -4.65 -16.23
N HIS A 152 16.96 -5.68 -16.77
CA HIS A 152 17.56 -7.00 -16.87
C HIS A 152 18.76 -7.04 -17.84
N LYS A 153 18.71 -6.28 -18.93
CA LYS A 153 19.83 -6.16 -19.89
C LYS A 153 21.02 -5.43 -19.27
N THR A 154 20.77 -4.34 -18.56
CA THR A 154 21.83 -3.55 -17.90
C THR A 154 22.53 -4.36 -16.79
N ARG A 155 21.78 -5.10 -15.96
CA ARG A 155 22.35 -5.99 -14.93
C ARG A 155 23.22 -7.10 -15.51
N LYS A 156 22.81 -7.72 -16.63
CA LYS A 156 23.62 -8.76 -17.29
C LYS A 156 24.93 -8.24 -17.89
N ASN A 157 24.97 -6.97 -18.26
CA ASN A 157 26.18 -6.34 -18.82
C ASN A 157 27.18 -5.94 -17.72
N SER A 158 26.68 -5.41 -16.57
CA SER A 158 27.57 -5.06 -15.45
C SER A 158 28.26 -6.26 -14.78
N THR A 159 27.64 -7.45 -14.82
CA THR A 159 28.27 -8.70 -14.33
C THR A 159 29.26 -9.32 -15.32
N LYS A 160 29.33 -8.83 -16.56
CA LYS A 160 30.33 -9.30 -17.53
C LYS A 160 31.63 -8.47 -17.56
N ASP A 161 31.56 -7.24 -17.06
CA ASP A 161 32.72 -6.35 -17.01
C ASP A 161 33.56 -6.52 -15.72
N ASP A 162 33.09 -7.35 -14.78
CA ASP A 162 33.79 -7.69 -13.51
C ASP A 162 34.49 -9.09 -13.56
N LEU A 163 34.65 -9.72 -14.73
CA LEU A 163 35.37 -10.96 -14.96
C LEU A 163 36.51 -10.77 -15.98
#